data_db0f01b002e6f03b3be949cb9e03f2ea
#
_entry.id   db0f01b002e6f03b3be949cb9e03f2ea
#
_cell.length_a   1.000
_cell.length_b   1.000
_cell.length_c   1.000
_cell.angle_alpha   90.00
_cell.angle_beta   90.00
_cell.angle_gamma   90.00
#
_symmetry.space_group_name_H-M   'P 1'
#
loop_
_entity.id
_entity.type
_entity.pdbx_description
1 polymer ?
#
loop_
_entity_poly.entity_id
_entity_poly.type
_entity_poly.pdbx_seq_one_letter_code
_entity_poly.pdbx_strand_id
1 'polypeptide(L)'
;ALSKAARRAGVVTQLGTQHASGVGDRLGVQWLREGVIGAVKRVILCSNRPGAIDDYRLVGPRPAKGEPVPAHLAWDLWLGTAPEREYAPKIYHPAKWRAWQDFGTGWSGDIGCHIFDAVWKGMELGATAPLTVKAEVQASWKNDRARRADVWPQSDHITWTFPGCKASDGKPYTMEWFDGLIYPPEEVQALAREAGFTEYPAESAMVLGTEGALLLPHTSGPVLLPKGKFGGYPKPKLPPRNHYHHFLDAILGVEMCESHFQQTGPMA
;
A
#
# COMPACT_ATOMS: atom_id res chain seq x y z
N ALA A 1 -14.11 -7.08 -11.02
CA ALA A 1 -14.45 -7.20 -12.46
C ALA A 1 -13.25 -7.71 -13.26
N LEU A 2 -12.08 -7.03 -13.25
CA LEU A 2 -10.90 -7.36 -14.05
C LEU A 2 -10.36 -8.78 -13.81
N SER A 3 -10.26 -9.23 -12.55
CA SER A 3 -9.81 -10.60 -12.21
C SER A 3 -10.69 -11.68 -12.85
N LYS A 4 -12.02 -11.45 -12.90
CA LYS A 4 -12.96 -12.38 -13.54
C LYS A 4 -12.80 -12.35 -15.07
N ALA A 5 -12.59 -11.20 -15.66
CA ALA A 5 -12.36 -11.04 -17.10
C ALA A 5 -11.05 -11.72 -17.52
N ALA A 6 -9.96 -11.49 -16.82
CA ALA A 6 -8.67 -12.10 -17.08
C ALA A 6 -8.72 -13.63 -17.01
N ARG A 7 -9.41 -14.18 -15.98
CA ARG A 7 -9.61 -15.62 -15.84
C ARG A 7 -10.39 -16.20 -17.01
N ARG A 8 -11.47 -15.54 -17.44
CA ARG A 8 -12.27 -15.99 -18.59
C ARG A 8 -11.51 -15.96 -19.90
N ALA A 9 -10.64 -14.94 -20.05
CA ALA A 9 -9.82 -14.79 -21.26
C ALA A 9 -8.55 -15.65 -21.24
N GLY A 10 -8.21 -16.30 -20.11
CA GLY A 10 -7.00 -17.12 -19.99
C GLY A 10 -5.70 -16.30 -20.12
N VAL A 11 -5.73 -15.01 -19.76
CA VAL A 11 -4.57 -14.13 -19.91
C VAL A 11 -3.80 -13.99 -18.61
N VAL A 12 -2.48 -13.81 -18.72
CA VAL A 12 -1.60 -13.45 -17.60
C VAL A 12 -1.80 -11.99 -17.26
N THR A 13 -1.80 -11.68 -15.99
CA THR A 13 -1.92 -10.31 -15.48
C THR A 13 -0.86 -10.02 -14.43
N GLN A 14 -0.46 -8.77 -14.31
CA GLN A 14 0.48 -8.33 -13.28
C GLN A 14 0.10 -6.92 -12.79
N LEU A 15 0.11 -6.73 -11.48
CA LEU A 15 0.01 -5.41 -10.87
C LEU A 15 1.40 -4.74 -10.82
N GLY A 16 1.45 -3.42 -10.90
CA GLY A 16 2.70 -2.63 -10.88
C GLY A 16 3.39 -2.53 -9.52
N THR A 17 3.29 -3.55 -8.67
CA THR A 17 3.96 -3.63 -7.36
C THR A 17 5.37 -4.20 -7.53
N GLN A 18 6.31 -3.41 -8.09
CA GLN A 18 7.64 -3.89 -8.49
C GLN A 18 8.45 -4.46 -7.33
N HIS A 19 8.35 -3.86 -6.14
CA HIS A 19 9.08 -4.30 -4.95
C HIS A 19 8.66 -5.68 -4.45
N ALA A 20 7.46 -6.13 -4.78
CA ALA A 20 7.00 -7.49 -4.52
C ALA A 20 7.92 -8.58 -5.12
N SER A 21 8.66 -8.27 -6.17
CA SER A 21 9.68 -9.13 -6.76
C SER A 21 11.02 -9.05 -6.03
N GLY A 22 11.22 -8.05 -5.20
CA GLY A 22 12.45 -7.83 -4.43
C GLY A 22 12.71 -8.93 -3.41
N VAL A 23 13.99 -9.20 -3.15
CA VAL A 23 14.39 -10.20 -2.15
C VAL A 23 13.84 -9.85 -0.77
N GLY A 24 13.79 -8.55 -0.41
CA GLY A 24 13.29 -8.09 0.90
C GLY A 24 11.84 -8.47 1.15
N ASP A 25 10.95 -8.13 0.24
CA ASP A 25 9.52 -8.44 0.35
C ASP A 25 9.28 -9.95 0.32
N ARG A 26 9.94 -10.67 -0.58
CA ARG A 26 9.83 -12.13 -0.70
C ARG A 26 10.31 -12.85 0.55
N LEU A 27 11.36 -12.36 1.19
CA LEU A 27 11.84 -12.87 2.48
C LEU A 27 10.83 -12.60 3.60
N GLY A 28 10.25 -11.40 3.64
CA GLY A 28 9.17 -11.05 4.57
C GLY A 28 7.94 -11.94 4.41
N VAL A 29 7.51 -12.20 3.17
CA VAL A 29 6.44 -13.15 2.84
C VAL A 29 6.74 -14.54 3.37
N GLN A 30 7.96 -15.03 3.17
CA GLN A 30 8.38 -16.35 3.65
C GLN A 30 8.31 -16.42 5.18
N TRP A 31 8.87 -15.47 5.90
CA TRP A 31 8.87 -15.45 7.36
C TRP A 31 7.47 -15.35 7.96
N LEU A 32 6.56 -14.63 7.33
CA LEU A 32 5.16 -14.59 7.76
C LEU A 32 4.47 -15.94 7.58
N ARG A 33 4.69 -16.61 6.44
CA ARG A 33 4.14 -17.96 6.18
C ARG A 33 4.69 -19.02 7.12
N GLU A 34 5.95 -18.90 7.51
CA GLU A 34 6.61 -19.78 8.48
C GLU A 34 6.17 -19.50 9.92
N GLY A 35 5.46 -18.40 10.17
CA GLY A 35 4.99 -18.03 11.50
C GLY A 35 6.10 -17.60 12.46
N VAL A 36 7.20 -17.05 11.94
CA VAL A 36 8.42 -16.72 12.73
C VAL A 36 8.14 -15.81 13.92
N ILE A 37 7.20 -14.88 13.78
CA ILE A 37 6.81 -13.94 14.83
C ILE A 37 5.64 -14.42 15.69
N GLY A 38 5.23 -15.67 15.53
CA GLY A 38 4.04 -16.23 16.19
C GLY A 38 2.73 -15.72 15.59
N ALA A 39 1.63 -15.86 16.33
CA ALA A 39 0.31 -15.44 15.86
C ALA A 39 0.22 -13.91 15.73
N VAL A 40 -0.15 -13.43 14.55
CA VAL A 40 -0.31 -12.00 14.25
C VAL A 40 -1.49 -11.42 15.02
N LYS A 41 -1.25 -10.30 15.68
CA LYS A 41 -2.23 -9.53 16.47
C LYS A 41 -2.58 -8.19 15.85
N ARG A 42 -1.59 -7.53 15.24
CA ARG A 42 -1.73 -6.17 14.74
C ARG A 42 -0.78 -5.96 13.56
N VAL A 43 -1.26 -5.28 12.53
CA VAL A 43 -0.46 -4.85 11.38
C VAL A 43 -0.52 -3.34 11.31
N ILE A 44 0.63 -2.71 11.20
CA ILE A 44 0.77 -1.25 11.07
C ILE A 44 1.37 -0.97 9.70
N LEU A 45 0.71 -0.14 8.94
CA LEU A 45 1.10 0.29 7.61
C LEU A 45 1.28 1.80 7.64
N CYS A 46 2.37 2.29 7.10
CA CYS A 46 2.67 3.73 7.13
C CYS A 46 3.21 4.18 5.78
N SER A 47 2.73 5.32 5.31
CA SER A 47 3.34 5.99 4.17
C SER A 47 3.32 7.51 4.35
N ASN A 48 4.45 8.03 4.79
CA ASN A 48 4.71 9.45 5.00
C ASN A 48 5.85 9.98 4.11
N ARG A 49 5.97 9.44 2.89
CA ARG A 49 7.02 9.85 1.95
C ARG A 49 6.86 11.33 1.58
N PRO A 50 7.90 12.18 1.81
CA PRO A 50 7.85 13.59 1.46
C PRO A 50 7.59 13.82 -0.05
N GLY A 51 6.83 14.85 -0.37
CA GLY A 51 6.55 15.25 -1.75
C GLY A 51 5.60 14.33 -2.53
N ALA A 52 5.07 13.30 -1.91
CA ALA A 52 4.17 12.35 -2.56
C ALA A 52 2.83 13.00 -2.95
N ILE A 53 2.24 13.79 -2.04
CA ILE A 53 1.05 14.59 -2.30
C ILE A 53 1.33 16.02 -1.81
N ASP A 54 2.20 16.75 -2.51
CA ASP A 54 2.42 18.18 -2.28
C ASP A 54 2.62 18.53 -0.79
N ASP A 55 3.49 17.81 -0.11
CA ASP A 55 3.75 17.90 1.33
C ASP A 55 2.51 17.66 2.20
N TYR A 56 1.60 16.79 1.75
CA TYR A 56 0.34 16.48 2.42
C TYR A 56 -0.57 17.71 2.65
N ARG A 57 -0.44 18.73 1.79
CA ARG A 57 -1.32 19.87 1.82
C ARG A 57 -2.71 19.50 1.33
N LEU A 58 -3.70 20.14 1.91
CA LEU A 58 -5.07 19.94 1.51
C LEU A 58 -5.32 20.49 0.10
N VAL A 59 -5.52 19.60 -0.86
CA VAL A 59 -5.85 19.91 -2.25
C VAL A 59 -7.35 20.24 -2.37
N GLY A 60 -7.71 21.01 -3.41
CA GLY A 60 -9.09 21.40 -3.65
C GLY A 60 -9.54 22.60 -2.82
N PRO A 61 -10.76 23.06 -2.98
CA PRO A 61 -11.74 22.58 -3.96
C PRO A 61 -11.31 22.82 -5.42
N ARG A 62 -12.12 22.30 -6.36
CA ARG A 62 -11.88 22.49 -7.79
C ARG A 62 -11.79 23.98 -8.15
N PRO A 63 -10.83 24.43 -9.00
CA PRO A 63 -10.75 25.80 -9.47
C PRO A 63 -12.02 26.23 -10.16
N ALA A 64 -12.45 27.48 -9.92
CA ALA A 64 -13.65 28.05 -10.56
C ALA A 64 -13.44 28.39 -12.03
N LYS A 65 -12.19 28.58 -12.46
CA LYS A 65 -11.79 28.87 -13.85
C LYS A 65 -10.53 28.10 -14.18
N GLY A 66 -10.47 27.59 -15.41
CA GLY A 66 -9.30 26.97 -15.96
C GLY A 66 -8.41 27.94 -16.74
N GLU A 67 -7.37 27.39 -17.32
CA GLU A 67 -6.43 28.05 -18.20
C GLU A 67 -6.42 27.35 -19.58
N PRO A 68 -5.92 28.00 -20.64
CA PRO A 68 -5.74 27.36 -21.92
C PRO A 68 -4.90 26.09 -21.82
N VAL A 69 -5.36 25.02 -22.43
CA VAL A 69 -4.63 23.77 -22.49
C VAL A 69 -3.33 23.97 -23.28
N PRO A 70 -2.16 23.58 -22.76
CA PRO A 70 -0.90 23.61 -23.54
C PRO A 70 -1.02 22.79 -24.82
N ALA A 71 -0.48 23.29 -25.93
CA ALA A 71 -0.62 22.68 -27.25
C ALA A 71 -0.06 21.24 -27.35
N HIS A 72 0.84 20.85 -26.46
CA HIS A 72 1.41 19.50 -26.40
C HIS A 72 0.63 18.52 -25.52
N LEU A 73 -0.46 18.96 -24.86
CA LEU A 73 -1.26 18.15 -23.95
C LEU A 73 -2.63 17.85 -24.55
N ALA A 74 -2.92 16.59 -24.82
CA ALA A 74 -4.25 16.13 -25.18
C ALA A 74 -5.09 15.98 -23.90
N TRP A 75 -5.71 17.08 -23.47
CA TRP A 75 -6.39 17.17 -22.17
C TRP A 75 -7.60 16.25 -22.08
N ASP A 76 -8.38 16.12 -23.15
CA ASP A 76 -9.51 15.21 -23.26
C ASP A 76 -9.09 13.74 -23.06
N LEU A 77 -7.98 13.33 -23.68
CA LEU A 77 -7.43 11.99 -23.51
C LEU A 77 -6.87 11.78 -22.10
N TRP A 78 -6.29 12.83 -21.50
CA TRP A 78 -5.80 12.75 -20.12
C TRP A 78 -6.94 12.61 -19.11
N LEU A 79 -8.06 13.28 -19.33
CA LEU A 79 -9.27 13.15 -18.50
C LEU A 79 -9.85 11.72 -18.55
N GLY A 80 -9.74 11.06 -19.69
CA GLY A 80 -10.24 9.70 -19.89
C GLY A 80 -11.75 9.61 -19.65
N THR A 81 -12.15 8.83 -18.64
CA THR A 81 -13.57 8.62 -18.28
C THR A 81 -14.07 9.59 -17.20
N ALA A 82 -13.22 10.47 -16.70
CA ALA A 82 -13.63 11.48 -15.72
C ALA A 82 -14.56 12.53 -16.34
N PRO A 83 -15.45 13.17 -15.55
CA PRO A 83 -16.26 14.27 -16.04
C PRO A 83 -15.40 15.39 -16.63
N GLU A 84 -15.89 15.96 -17.73
CA GLU A 84 -15.24 17.07 -18.42
C GLU A 84 -15.01 18.26 -17.49
N ARG A 85 -13.81 18.85 -17.55
CA ARG A 85 -13.41 20.01 -16.76
C ARG A 85 -12.32 20.82 -17.45
N GLU A 86 -12.26 22.09 -17.09
CA GLU A 86 -11.21 22.96 -17.57
C GLU A 86 -9.83 22.54 -17.08
N TYR A 87 -8.81 22.77 -17.89
CA TYR A 87 -7.42 22.55 -17.49
C TYR A 87 -7.03 23.56 -16.42
N ALA A 88 -6.34 23.07 -15.39
CA ALA A 88 -5.73 23.89 -14.35
C ALA A 88 -4.30 23.39 -14.06
N PRO A 89 -3.29 24.20 -14.36
CA PRO A 89 -1.89 23.79 -14.20
C PRO A 89 -1.58 23.48 -12.74
N LYS A 90 -0.79 22.42 -12.53
CA LYS A 90 -0.35 21.99 -11.19
C LYS A 90 -1.46 21.58 -10.22
N ILE A 91 -2.69 21.47 -10.68
CA ILE A 91 -3.84 21.04 -9.85
C ILE A 91 -4.07 19.53 -9.99
N TYR A 92 -4.02 19.02 -11.21
CA TYR A 92 -4.24 17.60 -11.49
C TYR A 92 -2.95 16.91 -11.94
N HIS A 93 -2.22 17.46 -12.88
CA HIS A 93 -1.01 16.94 -13.48
C HIS A 93 0.18 17.88 -13.20
N PRO A 94 1.37 17.35 -12.98
CA PRO A 94 1.71 15.94 -12.72
C PRO A 94 1.40 15.51 -11.28
N ALA A 95 1.26 14.23 -11.05
CA ALA A 95 1.19 13.55 -9.75
C ALA A 95 0.00 13.90 -8.82
N LYS A 96 -0.55 15.12 -8.83
CA LYS A 96 -1.58 15.58 -7.90
C LYS A 96 -2.96 14.96 -8.15
N TRP A 97 -3.16 14.30 -9.28
CA TRP A 97 -4.37 13.55 -9.62
C TRP A 97 -4.76 12.53 -8.56
N ARG A 98 -3.80 12.03 -7.80
CA ARG A 98 -4.01 11.03 -6.73
C ARG A 98 -5.01 11.45 -5.67
N ALA A 99 -5.05 12.75 -5.38
CA ALA A 99 -5.95 13.31 -4.39
C ALA A 99 -7.40 13.45 -4.88
N TRP A 100 -7.64 13.44 -6.20
CA TRP A 100 -8.95 13.69 -6.81
C TRP A 100 -9.72 12.40 -7.01
N GLN A 101 -10.98 12.37 -6.55
CA GLN A 101 -11.84 11.18 -6.59
C GLN A 101 -12.10 10.66 -8.00
N ASP A 102 -12.12 11.54 -9.00
CA ASP A 102 -12.31 11.16 -10.40
C ASP A 102 -11.08 10.48 -11.03
N PHE A 103 -9.90 10.63 -10.44
CA PHE A 103 -8.65 10.16 -11.03
C PHE A 103 -7.90 9.14 -10.17
N GLY A 104 -8.13 9.12 -8.87
CA GLY A 104 -7.43 8.26 -7.94
C GLY A 104 -8.25 7.87 -6.73
N THR A 105 -7.64 7.12 -5.83
CA THR A 105 -8.27 6.60 -4.61
C THR A 105 -7.58 7.12 -3.34
N GLY A 106 -6.97 8.29 -3.43
CA GLY A 106 -6.19 8.87 -2.33
C GLY A 106 -4.82 8.23 -2.17
N TRP A 107 -4.10 8.66 -1.16
CA TRP A 107 -2.74 8.17 -0.93
C TRP A 107 -2.74 6.71 -0.46
N SER A 108 -3.65 6.33 0.42
CA SER A 108 -3.82 4.95 0.87
C SER A 108 -4.15 3.99 -0.27
N GLY A 109 -4.88 4.44 -1.28
CA GLY A 109 -5.18 3.65 -2.47
C GLY A 109 -4.04 3.60 -3.50
N ASP A 110 -3.25 4.68 -3.62
CA ASP A 110 -2.13 4.75 -4.56
C ASP A 110 -0.93 3.93 -4.10
N ILE A 111 -0.36 4.27 -2.94
CA ILE A 111 0.84 3.58 -2.43
C ILE A 111 0.50 2.36 -1.58
N GLY A 112 -0.71 2.26 -1.10
CA GLY A 112 -1.14 1.17 -0.22
C GLY A 112 -0.85 -0.20 -0.82
N CYS A 113 -1.14 -0.41 -2.09
CA CYS A 113 -0.88 -1.68 -2.76
C CYS A 113 0.59 -2.13 -2.65
N HIS A 114 1.53 -1.21 -2.57
CA HIS A 114 2.95 -1.52 -2.38
C HIS A 114 3.28 -1.90 -0.93
N ILE A 115 2.66 -1.24 0.03
CA ILE A 115 2.93 -1.47 1.46
C ILE A 115 2.18 -2.69 1.99
N PHE A 116 0.96 -2.93 1.48
CA PHE A 116 0.17 -4.11 1.84
C PHE A 116 0.70 -5.42 1.24
N ASP A 117 1.33 -5.40 0.07
CA ASP A 117 1.55 -6.58 -0.78
C ASP A 117 2.24 -7.74 -0.04
N ALA A 118 3.37 -7.48 0.60
CA ALA A 118 4.11 -8.52 1.31
C ALA A 118 3.32 -9.09 2.50
N VAL A 119 2.61 -8.23 3.23
CA VAL A 119 1.75 -8.64 4.35
C VAL A 119 0.58 -9.48 3.84
N TRP A 120 -0.11 -9.01 2.78
CA TRP A 120 -1.24 -9.70 2.19
C TRP A 120 -0.89 -11.10 1.71
N LYS A 121 0.24 -11.24 1.01
CA LYS A 121 0.77 -12.52 0.54
C LYS A 121 1.28 -13.40 1.68
N GLY A 122 2.00 -12.83 2.64
CA GLY A 122 2.59 -13.56 3.75
C GLY A 122 1.54 -14.12 4.71
N MET A 123 0.48 -13.36 4.98
CA MET A 123 -0.64 -13.80 5.79
C MET A 123 -1.69 -14.64 5.02
N GLU A 124 -1.51 -14.83 3.71
CA GLU A 124 -2.39 -15.61 2.82
C GLU A 124 -3.84 -15.13 2.85
N LEU A 125 -4.06 -13.81 2.86
CA LEU A 125 -5.39 -13.22 3.05
C LEU A 125 -6.34 -13.45 1.87
N GLY A 126 -5.81 -13.59 0.64
CA GLY A 126 -6.63 -13.92 -0.53
C GLY A 126 -7.79 -12.94 -0.74
N ALA A 127 -9.01 -13.45 -0.79
CA ALA A 127 -10.24 -12.67 -0.95
C ALA A 127 -10.88 -12.24 0.38
N THR A 128 -10.11 -12.22 1.47
CA THR A 128 -10.60 -11.80 2.79
C THR A 128 -10.98 -10.32 2.78
N ALA A 129 -12.11 -9.99 3.40
CA ALA A 129 -12.57 -8.62 3.60
C ALA A 129 -12.56 -8.27 5.10
N PRO A 130 -12.35 -7.00 5.48
CA PRO A 130 -12.46 -6.59 6.87
C PRO A 130 -13.91 -6.67 7.36
N LEU A 131 -14.07 -6.93 8.64
CA LEU A 131 -15.36 -6.92 9.35
C LEU A 131 -15.83 -5.49 9.60
N THR A 132 -14.89 -4.59 9.91
CA THR A 132 -15.15 -3.18 10.16
C THR A 132 -14.04 -2.32 9.58
N VAL A 133 -14.40 -1.08 9.23
CA VAL A 133 -13.45 -0.02 8.88
C VAL A 133 -13.83 1.26 9.61
N LYS A 134 -12.83 1.95 10.16
CA LYS A 134 -12.94 3.27 10.77
C LYS A 134 -11.85 4.15 10.18
N ALA A 135 -12.21 5.36 9.75
CA ALA A 135 -11.25 6.35 9.27
C ALA A 135 -11.32 7.62 10.13
N GLU A 136 -10.18 8.07 10.60
CA GLU A 136 -9.96 9.36 11.23
C GLU A 136 -9.19 10.23 10.24
N VAL A 137 -9.76 11.39 9.90
CA VAL A 137 -9.26 12.25 8.83
C VAL A 137 -9.10 13.69 9.33
N GLN A 138 -8.27 14.47 8.67
CA GLN A 138 -8.04 15.85 9.08
C GLN A 138 -9.34 16.68 9.11
N ALA A 139 -9.50 17.49 10.16
CA ALA A 139 -10.68 18.33 10.37
C ALA A 139 -10.91 19.34 9.23
N SER A 140 -9.85 19.87 8.65
CA SER A 140 -9.90 20.81 7.52
C SER A 140 -10.55 20.23 6.26
N TRP A 141 -10.42 18.92 6.04
CA TRP A 141 -11.14 18.22 4.98
C TRP A 141 -12.55 17.82 5.44
N LYS A 142 -12.67 17.25 6.62
CA LYS A 142 -13.93 16.74 7.18
C LYS A 142 -15.01 17.83 7.24
N ASN A 143 -14.63 19.07 7.55
CA ASN A 143 -15.55 20.18 7.71
C ASN A 143 -15.77 20.99 6.43
N ASP A 144 -15.09 20.68 5.34
CA ASP A 144 -15.22 21.37 4.05
C ASP A 144 -16.03 20.51 3.06
N ARG A 145 -17.29 20.87 2.86
CA ARG A 145 -18.19 20.12 1.97
C ARG A 145 -17.73 20.16 0.51
N ALA A 146 -17.18 21.27 0.05
CA ALA A 146 -16.76 21.42 -1.34
C ALA A 146 -15.55 20.50 -1.62
N ARG A 147 -14.60 20.45 -0.70
CA ARG A 147 -13.45 19.53 -0.82
C ARG A 147 -13.87 18.08 -0.78
N ARG A 148 -14.74 17.69 0.15
CA ARG A 148 -15.23 16.30 0.23
C ARG A 148 -15.97 15.83 -1.03
N ALA A 149 -16.52 16.74 -1.81
CA ALA A 149 -17.19 16.40 -3.05
C ALA A 149 -16.22 16.03 -4.20
N ASP A 150 -14.98 16.50 -4.13
CA ASP A 150 -14.01 16.38 -5.23
C ASP A 150 -12.75 15.59 -4.89
N VAL A 151 -12.29 15.64 -3.63
CA VAL A 151 -10.99 15.10 -3.25
C VAL A 151 -11.05 14.16 -2.06
N TRP A 152 -10.09 13.25 -1.99
CA TRP A 152 -9.83 12.43 -0.81
C TRP A 152 -9.10 13.24 0.27
N PRO A 153 -9.21 12.85 1.55
CA PRO A 153 -8.34 13.41 2.59
C PRO A 153 -6.87 13.09 2.28
N GLN A 154 -5.97 13.92 2.77
CA GLN A 154 -4.53 13.75 2.59
C GLN A 154 -3.81 13.51 3.91
N SER A 155 -4.54 13.16 4.95
CA SER A 155 -3.99 12.81 6.27
C SER A 155 -4.99 11.89 6.95
N ASP A 156 -4.63 10.62 7.04
CA ASP A 156 -5.53 9.56 7.44
C ASP A 156 -4.92 8.64 8.49
N HIS A 157 -5.73 8.26 9.48
CA HIS A 157 -5.55 7.05 10.26
C HIS A 157 -6.74 6.14 10.01
N ILE A 158 -6.51 5.03 9.33
CA ILE A 158 -7.56 4.07 8.98
C ILE A 158 -7.31 2.79 9.77
N THR A 159 -8.34 2.28 10.44
CA THR A 159 -8.30 1.02 11.17
C THR A 159 -9.29 0.03 10.57
N TRP A 160 -8.80 -1.12 10.18
CA TRP A 160 -9.60 -2.28 9.79
C TRP A 160 -9.54 -3.35 10.87
N THR A 161 -10.67 -3.99 11.16
CA THR A 161 -10.70 -5.25 11.91
C THR A 161 -10.93 -6.37 10.92
N PHE A 162 -9.99 -7.30 10.83
CA PHE A 162 -10.10 -8.48 9.99
C PHE A 162 -10.58 -9.69 10.78
N PRO A 163 -11.28 -10.65 10.12
CA PRO A 163 -11.53 -11.95 10.74
C PRO A 163 -10.23 -12.70 10.97
N GLY A 164 -10.28 -13.73 11.78
CA GLY A 164 -9.12 -14.60 11.97
C GLY A 164 -8.68 -15.30 10.69
N CYS A 165 -7.38 -15.47 10.55
CA CYS A 165 -6.73 -16.23 9.49
C CYS A 165 -5.69 -17.19 10.07
N LYS A 166 -5.05 -18.02 9.24
CA LYS A 166 -3.99 -18.94 9.67
C LYS A 166 -2.87 -18.21 10.42
N ALA A 167 -2.40 -17.07 9.89
CA ALA A 167 -1.32 -16.28 10.49
C ALA A 167 -1.68 -15.66 11.86
N SER A 168 -2.97 -15.56 12.22
CA SER A 168 -3.46 -15.05 13.50
C SER A 168 -4.05 -16.13 14.41
N ASP A 169 -3.74 -17.40 14.16
CA ASP A 169 -4.33 -18.56 14.88
C ASP A 169 -5.87 -18.53 14.89
N GLY A 170 -6.49 -18.10 13.82
CA GLY A 170 -7.94 -17.97 13.69
C GLY A 170 -8.55 -16.85 14.51
N LYS A 171 -7.77 -15.98 15.15
CA LYS A 171 -8.26 -14.86 15.96
C LYS A 171 -8.35 -13.58 15.14
N PRO A 172 -9.38 -12.73 15.35
CA PRO A 172 -9.45 -11.42 14.75
C PRO A 172 -8.21 -10.57 15.09
N TYR A 173 -7.79 -9.74 14.15
CA TYR A 173 -6.64 -8.84 14.29
C TYR A 173 -6.95 -7.47 13.67
N THR A 174 -6.17 -6.46 14.01
CA THR A 174 -6.29 -5.12 13.45
C THR A 174 -5.21 -4.88 12.40
N MET A 175 -5.58 -4.12 11.39
CA MET A 175 -4.67 -3.56 10.41
C MET A 175 -4.92 -2.05 10.39
N GLU A 176 -3.85 -1.26 10.45
CA GLU A 176 -3.93 0.18 10.56
C GLU A 176 -3.06 0.85 9.52
N TRP A 177 -3.54 1.94 8.93
CA TRP A 177 -2.85 2.77 7.98
C TRP A 177 -2.63 4.16 8.55
N PHE A 178 -1.43 4.70 8.37
CA PHE A 178 -1.04 6.03 8.80
C PHE A 178 -0.40 6.79 7.65
N ASP A 179 -0.91 7.98 7.33
CA ASP A 179 -0.33 8.88 6.36
C ASP A 179 -0.52 10.36 6.72
N GLY A 180 -0.06 11.27 5.82
CA GLY A 180 -0.26 12.71 5.99
C GLY A 180 0.39 13.28 7.23
N LEU A 181 1.60 12.80 7.58
CA LEU A 181 2.39 13.15 8.76
C LEU A 181 1.80 12.63 10.09
N ILE A 182 0.81 11.73 10.02
CA ILE A 182 0.41 10.94 11.17
C ILE A 182 1.30 9.71 11.22
N TYR A 183 1.93 9.47 12.35
CA TYR A 183 2.82 8.33 12.56
C TYR A 183 2.19 7.32 13.50
N PRO A 184 2.63 6.04 13.43
CA PRO A 184 2.23 5.03 14.40
C PRO A 184 2.51 5.43 15.84
N PRO A 185 1.83 4.82 16.83
CA PRO A 185 2.05 5.09 18.24
C PRO A 185 3.50 4.86 18.69
N GLU A 186 3.89 5.48 19.78
CA GLU A 186 5.28 5.49 20.28
C GLU A 186 5.86 4.09 20.51
N GLU A 187 5.06 3.15 20.98
CA GLU A 187 5.51 1.75 21.19
C GLU A 187 5.92 1.08 19.87
N VAL A 188 5.28 1.44 18.75
CA VAL A 188 5.64 0.94 17.41
C VAL A 188 6.87 1.66 16.86
N GLN A 189 6.98 2.97 17.10
CA GLN A 189 8.15 3.75 16.73
C GLN A 189 9.40 3.27 17.50
N ALA A 190 9.26 2.88 18.75
CA ALA A 190 10.35 2.30 19.56
C ALA A 190 10.91 1.01 18.91
N LEU A 191 10.07 0.15 18.35
CA LEU A 191 10.50 -1.04 17.60
C LEU A 191 11.31 -0.67 16.35
N ALA A 192 10.94 0.39 15.64
CA ALA A 192 11.72 0.85 14.50
C ALA A 192 13.10 1.38 14.93
N ARG A 193 13.19 2.07 16.07
CA ARG A 193 14.49 2.47 16.65
C ARG A 193 15.34 1.27 17.05
N GLU A 194 14.75 0.24 17.64
CA GLU A 194 15.45 -1.02 17.92
C GLU A 194 15.93 -1.69 16.63
N ALA A 195 15.18 -1.59 15.54
CA ALA A 195 15.60 -2.04 14.21
C ALA A 195 16.79 -1.24 13.64
N GLY A 196 17.13 -0.10 14.25
CA GLY A 196 18.27 0.74 13.85
C GLY A 196 17.88 1.96 13.04
N PHE A 197 16.63 2.31 12.96
CA PHE A 197 16.15 3.53 12.31
C PHE A 197 16.14 4.69 13.29
N THR A 198 16.67 5.85 12.90
CA THR A 198 16.61 7.08 13.70
C THR A 198 15.22 7.68 13.72
N GLU A 199 14.50 7.57 12.60
CA GLU A 199 13.12 7.97 12.42
C GLU A 199 12.29 6.77 11.97
N TYR A 200 10.99 6.81 12.17
CA TYR A 200 10.12 5.76 11.65
C TYR A 200 10.20 5.71 10.12
N PRO A 201 10.39 4.52 9.49
CA PRO A 201 10.50 4.43 8.04
C PRO A 201 9.27 5.02 7.36
N ALA A 202 9.47 6.01 6.50
CA ALA A 202 8.40 6.77 5.87
C ALA A 202 7.41 5.88 5.08
N GLU A 203 7.89 4.78 4.53
CA GLU A 203 7.06 3.77 3.86
C GLU A 203 7.41 2.38 4.42
N SER A 204 6.49 1.77 5.16
CA SER A 204 6.76 0.49 5.81
C SER A 204 5.50 -0.23 6.26
N ALA A 205 5.64 -1.54 6.45
CA ALA A 205 4.72 -2.34 7.26
C ALA A 205 5.44 -2.86 8.51
N MET A 206 4.77 -2.84 9.66
CA MET A 206 5.18 -3.49 10.91
C MET A 206 4.14 -4.52 11.30
N VAL A 207 4.51 -5.78 11.33
CA VAL A 207 3.63 -6.87 11.73
C VAL A 207 3.98 -7.31 13.15
N LEU A 208 3.02 -7.21 14.07
CA LEU A 208 3.19 -7.54 15.49
C LEU A 208 2.57 -8.90 15.78
N GLY A 209 3.38 -9.85 16.22
CA GLY A 209 2.96 -11.20 16.59
C GLY A 209 3.09 -11.47 18.09
N THR A 210 2.80 -12.69 18.49
CA THR A 210 2.93 -13.15 19.90
C THR A 210 4.37 -13.36 20.33
N GLU A 211 5.26 -13.65 19.37
CA GLU A 211 6.66 -14.03 19.62
C GLU A 211 7.64 -12.91 19.25
N GLY A 212 7.20 -11.91 18.52
CA GLY A 212 8.01 -10.79 18.06
C GLY A 212 7.33 -9.92 17.03
N ALA A 213 8.12 -9.16 16.30
CA ALA A 213 7.63 -8.29 15.23
C ALA A 213 8.49 -8.42 13.97
N LEU A 214 7.90 -8.09 12.84
CA LEU A 214 8.56 -8.01 11.54
C LEU A 214 8.36 -6.61 10.97
N LEU A 215 9.44 -5.87 10.80
CA LEU A 215 9.46 -4.60 10.08
C LEU A 215 9.83 -4.84 8.63
N LEU A 216 9.02 -4.35 7.72
CA LEU A 216 9.16 -4.38 6.26
C LEU A 216 9.27 -2.94 5.74
N PRO A 217 10.45 -2.33 5.70
CA PRO A 217 10.63 -1.04 5.05
C PRO A 217 10.51 -1.25 3.53
N HIS A 218 9.76 -0.39 2.84
CA HIS A 218 9.37 -0.58 1.42
C HIS A 218 10.57 -0.70 0.51
N THR A 219 11.67 -0.45 0.56
CA THR A 219 12.78 -0.58 -0.40
C THR A 219 14.03 -1.23 0.21
N SER A 220 13.87 -1.81 1.39
CA SER A 220 14.98 -2.37 2.16
C SER A 220 14.71 -3.81 2.56
N GLY A 221 15.70 -4.45 3.19
CA GLY A 221 15.52 -5.78 3.75
C GLY A 221 14.65 -5.79 5.00
N PRO A 222 13.89 -6.86 5.25
CA PRO A 222 13.06 -7.01 6.43
C PRO A 222 13.90 -7.17 7.69
N VAL A 223 13.36 -6.73 8.83
CA VAL A 223 14.00 -6.83 10.14
C VAL A 223 13.09 -7.54 11.13
N LEU A 224 13.56 -8.65 11.70
CA LEU A 224 12.89 -9.34 12.80
C LEU A 224 13.27 -8.71 14.15
N LEU A 225 12.30 -8.60 15.05
CA LEU A 225 12.43 -7.98 16.36
C LEU A 225 11.82 -8.87 17.46
N PRO A 226 12.36 -8.87 18.70
CA PRO A 226 13.52 -8.12 19.12
C PRO A 226 14.83 -8.69 18.54
N LYS A 227 15.80 -7.81 18.27
CA LYS A 227 17.11 -8.25 17.72
C LYS A 227 17.82 -9.26 18.58
N GLY A 228 17.67 -9.17 19.90
CA GLY A 228 18.26 -10.14 20.85
C GLY A 228 17.77 -11.56 20.63
N LYS A 229 16.50 -11.74 20.21
CA LYS A 229 15.92 -13.06 19.91
C LYS A 229 16.21 -13.52 18.47
N PHE A 230 16.13 -12.61 17.53
CA PHE A 230 16.15 -12.95 16.08
C PHE A 230 17.40 -12.53 15.33
N GLY A 231 18.41 -11.97 15.99
CA GLY A 231 19.62 -11.45 15.33
C GLY A 231 20.39 -12.50 14.51
N GLY A 232 20.27 -13.77 14.88
CA GLY A 232 20.84 -14.90 14.15
C GLY A 232 19.84 -15.69 13.31
N TYR A 233 18.61 -15.21 13.13
CA TYR A 233 17.60 -15.96 12.39
C TYR A 233 18.01 -16.19 10.93
N PRO A 234 17.86 -17.40 10.37
CA PRO A 234 18.32 -17.73 9.04
C PRO A 234 17.69 -16.84 7.97
N LYS A 235 18.52 -16.35 7.05
CA LYS A 235 18.10 -15.60 5.87
C LYS A 235 18.36 -16.47 4.63
N PRO A 236 17.36 -17.18 4.12
CA PRO A 236 17.54 -18.01 2.94
C PRO A 236 17.96 -17.14 1.74
N LYS A 237 18.86 -17.69 0.91
CA LYS A 237 19.26 -17.04 -0.34
C LYS A 237 18.14 -17.21 -1.35
N LEU A 238 17.40 -16.14 -1.60
CA LEU A 238 16.40 -16.10 -2.67
C LEU A 238 17.08 -15.65 -3.97
N PRO A 239 16.79 -16.29 -5.11
CA PRO A 239 17.30 -15.84 -6.39
C PRO A 239 16.80 -14.44 -6.71
N PRO A 240 17.58 -13.57 -7.37
CA PRO A 240 17.08 -12.29 -7.82
C PRO A 240 15.94 -12.49 -8.81
N ARG A 241 14.97 -11.58 -8.78
CA ARG A 241 13.82 -11.60 -9.69
C ARG A 241 13.63 -10.19 -10.23
N ASN A 242 13.56 -10.06 -11.55
CA ASN A 242 13.12 -8.85 -12.22
C ASN A 242 11.60 -8.92 -12.42
N HIS A 243 10.88 -7.91 -11.98
CA HIS A 243 9.42 -7.88 -12.01
C HIS A 243 8.85 -8.02 -13.43
N TYR A 244 9.48 -7.40 -14.40
CA TYR A 244 9.03 -7.43 -15.79
C TYR A 244 9.38 -8.75 -16.48
N HIS A 245 10.56 -9.30 -16.22
CA HIS A 245 10.94 -10.63 -16.70
C HIS A 245 10.04 -11.71 -16.10
N HIS A 246 9.71 -11.60 -14.82
CA HIS A 246 8.76 -12.51 -14.17
C HIS A 246 7.38 -12.53 -14.84
N PHE A 247 6.92 -11.38 -15.34
CA PHE A 247 5.70 -11.32 -16.14
C PHE A 247 5.84 -12.01 -17.49
N LEU A 248 6.97 -11.83 -18.18
CA LEU A 248 7.24 -12.53 -19.44
C LEU A 248 7.36 -14.04 -19.22
N ASP A 249 8.06 -14.47 -18.18
CA ASP A 249 8.20 -15.89 -17.83
C ASP A 249 6.83 -16.52 -17.54
N ALA A 250 5.93 -15.77 -16.90
CA ALA A 250 4.56 -16.23 -16.68
C ALA A 250 3.76 -16.34 -18.00
N ILE A 251 3.95 -15.43 -18.95
CA ILE A 251 3.33 -15.51 -20.29
C ILE A 251 3.85 -16.72 -21.07
N LEU A 252 5.14 -17.04 -20.91
CA LEU A 252 5.78 -18.18 -21.55
C LEU A 252 5.49 -19.53 -20.84
N GLY A 253 4.78 -19.48 -19.71
CA GLY A 253 4.44 -20.68 -18.92
C GLY A 253 5.59 -21.26 -18.10
N VAL A 254 6.67 -20.50 -17.90
CA VAL A 254 7.84 -20.91 -17.10
C VAL A 254 7.52 -20.91 -15.60
N GLU A 255 6.85 -19.87 -15.11
CA GLU A 255 6.40 -19.76 -13.72
C GLU A 255 5.08 -18.97 -13.64
N MET A 256 4.43 -18.99 -12.48
CA MET A 256 3.21 -18.21 -12.25
C MET A 256 3.56 -16.80 -11.74
N CYS A 257 2.91 -15.77 -12.30
CA CYS A 257 3.08 -14.40 -11.82
C CYS A 257 2.50 -14.25 -10.39
N GLU A 258 3.33 -13.89 -9.43
CA GLU A 258 2.91 -13.73 -8.02
C GLU A 258 2.10 -12.46 -7.74
N SER A 259 2.12 -11.48 -8.65
CA SER A 259 1.34 -10.23 -8.53
C SER A 259 0.15 -10.21 -9.50
N HIS A 260 -0.43 -11.39 -9.81
CA HIS A 260 -1.58 -11.49 -10.69
C HIS A 260 -2.87 -10.95 -10.04
N PHE A 261 -3.85 -10.57 -10.85
CA PHE A 261 -5.08 -9.90 -10.38
C PHE A 261 -5.92 -10.71 -9.39
N GLN A 262 -5.84 -12.04 -9.39
CA GLN A 262 -6.54 -12.85 -8.39
C GLN A 262 -5.90 -12.75 -7.01
N GLN A 263 -4.58 -12.52 -6.94
CA GLN A 263 -3.85 -12.33 -5.69
C GLN A 263 -3.96 -10.89 -5.18
N THR A 264 -3.79 -9.93 -6.08
CA THR A 264 -3.65 -8.51 -5.70
C THR A 264 -4.96 -7.72 -5.81
N GLY A 265 -5.90 -8.17 -6.64
CA GLY A 265 -7.19 -7.50 -6.81
C GLY A 265 -8.06 -7.41 -5.55
N PRO A 266 -8.11 -8.43 -4.68
CA PRO A 266 -8.82 -8.32 -3.40
C PRO A 266 -8.17 -7.34 -2.42
N MET A 267 -6.85 -7.12 -2.52
CA MET A 267 -6.11 -6.17 -1.69
C MET A 267 -6.40 -4.71 -2.10
N ALA A 268 -6.51 -4.45 -3.40
CA ALA A 268 -6.79 -3.13 -3.99
C ALA A 268 -8.28 -2.79 -3.94
#